data_8924191d5a6d339e81fe909580a4d566
#
_entry.id   8924191d5a6d339e81fe909580a4d566
#
_cell.length_a   1.000
_cell.length_b   1.000
_cell.length_c   1.000
_cell.angle_alpha   90.00
_cell.angle_beta   90.00
_cell.angle_gamma   90.00
#
_symmetry.space_group_name_H-M   'P 1'
#
loop_
_entity.id
_entity.type
_entity.pdbx_description
1 polymer ?
#
loop_
_entity_poly.entity_id
_entity_poly.type
_entity_poly.pdbx_seq_one_letter_code
_entity_poly.pdbx_strand_id
1 'polypeptide(L)'
;TPVIRFELEVEEFRKDKGGDKKRSVVYLDFEAWDSAATAIERYAQQDSIMVVEAIARVDNDVTDDDDCPYVYFRVTSFKIIT
;
A
#
# COMPACT_ATOMS: atom_id res chain seq x y z
N THR A 1 21.49 -0.65 0.91
CA THR A 1 20.26 -0.60 0.08
C THR A 1 19.09 -0.12 0.94
N PRO A 2 18.65 1.14 0.78
CA PRO A 2 17.53 1.63 1.57
C PRO A 2 16.24 0.89 1.24
N VAL A 3 15.51 0.52 2.28
CA VAL A 3 14.19 -0.11 2.16
C VAL A 3 13.27 0.54 3.19
N ILE A 4 12.07 0.91 2.78
CA ILE A 4 11.07 1.42 3.69
C ILE A 4 9.78 0.61 3.53
N ARG A 5 9.13 0.32 4.64
CA ARG A 5 7.80 -0.30 4.67
C ARG A 5 6.82 0.70 5.25
N PHE A 6 5.66 0.78 4.64
CA PHE A 6 4.64 1.72 5.07
C PHE A 6 3.26 1.19 4.74
N GLU A 7 2.26 1.74 5.40
CA GLU A 7 0.86 1.37 5.21
C GLU A 7 0.12 2.51 4.56
N LEU A 8 -0.71 2.19 3.57
CA LEU A 8 -1.60 3.16 2.96
C LEU A 8 -3.06 2.80 3.21
N GLU A 9 -3.84 3.81 3.53
CA GLU A 9 -5.29 3.73 3.57
C GLU A 9 -5.82 3.87 2.16
N VAL A 10 -6.58 2.86 1.71
CA VAL A 10 -7.16 2.85 0.37
C VAL A 10 -8.68 2.84 0.50
N GLU A 11 -9.33 3.82 -0.11
CA GLU A 11 -10.78 3.90 -0.13
C GLU A 11 -11.31 3.29 -1.42
N GLU A 12 -12.33 2.45 -1.28
CA GLU A 12 -13.05 1.90 -2.42
C GLU A 12 -14.50 2.31 -2.35
N PHE A 13 -15.06 2.68 -3.49
CA PHE A 13 -16.48 2.99 -3.62
C PHE A 13 -17.12 1.94 -4.50
N ARG A 14 -18.16 1.31 -4.00
CA ARG A 14 -18.92 0.29 -4.72
C ARG A 14 -20.39 0.66 -4.74
N LYS A 15 -21.07 0.29 -5.81
CA LYS A 15 -22.52 0.31 -5.83
C LYS A 15 -23.03 -1.05 -5.38
N ASP A 16 -23.97 -1.05 -4.43
CA ASP A 16 -24.62 -2.28 -4.03
C ASP A 16 -25.72 -2.65 -5.04
N LYS A 17 -26.43 -3.74 -4.77
CA LYS A 17 -27.51 -4.21 -5.66
C LYS A 17 -28.70 -3.24 -5.76
N GLY A 18 -28.86 -2.38 -4.78
CA GLY A 18 -29.90 -1.35 -4.78
C GLY A 18 -29.48 -0.04 -5.41
N GLY A 19 -28.24 0.05 -5.92
CA GLY A 19 -27.70 1.27 -6.53
C GLY A 19 -27.12 2.26 -5.56
N ASP A 20 -27.11 1.96 -4.27
CA ASP A 20 -26.51 2.82 -3.26
C ASP A 20 -24.98 2.70 -3.29
N LYS A 21 -24.32 3.83 -3.12
CA LYS A 21 -22.84 3.85 -3.04
C LYS A 21 -22.41 3.45 -1.64
N LYS A 22 -21.52 2.47 -1.57
CA LYS A 22 -20.89 2.07 -0.31
C LYS A 22 -19.42 2.40 -0.37
N ARG A 23 -18.90 2.95 0.72
CA ARG A 23 -17.49 3.22 0.91
C ARG A 23 -16.90 2.14 1.79
N SER A 24 -15.80 1.57 1.36
CA SER A 24 -15.00 0.69 2.21
C SER A 24 -13.57 1.19 2.25
N VAL A 25 -12.92 0.93 3.39
CA VAL A 25 -11.55 1.37 3.63
C VAL A 25 -10.73 0.12 3.96
N VAL A 26 -9.60 -0.02 3.28
CA VAL A 26 -8.64 -1.08 3.56
C VAL A 26 -7.27 -0.47 3.78
N TYR A 27 -6.46 -1.13 4.59
CA TYR A 27 -5.07 -0.74 4.84
C TYR A 27 -4.18 -1.79 4.22
N LEU A 28 -3.28 -1.34 3.34
CA LEU A 28 -2.38 -2.23 2.61
C LEU A 28 -0.93 -1.91 2.94
N ASP A 29 -0.12 -2.95 3.05
CA ASP A 29 1.31 -2.82 3.33
C ASP A 29 2.09 -2.69 2.04
N PHE A 30 2.96 -1.69 2.00
CA PHE A 30 3.81 -1.40 0.85
C PHE A 30 5.27 -1.42 1.25
N GLU A 31 6.11 -1.75 0.28
CA GLU A 31 7.56 -1.75 0.42
C GLU A 31 8.17 -0.99 -0.74
N ALA A 32 9.07 -0.07 -0.44
CA ALA A 32 9.80 0.68 -1.45
C ALA A 32 11.30 0.51 -1.25
N TRP A 33 12.05 0.51 -2.34
CA TRP A 33 13.49 0.24 -2.36
C TRP A 33 14.25 1.40 -2.99
N ASP A 34 15.51 1.55 -2.56
CA ASP A 34 16.50 2.46 -3.16
C ASP A 34 16.01 3.91 -3.22
N SER A 35 16.04 4.52 -4.39
CA SER A 35 15.64 5.94 -4.53
C SER A 35 14.19 6.19 -4.17
N ALA A 36 13.30 5.22 -4.42
CA ALA A 36 11.90 5.34 -4.03
C ALA A 36 11.77 5.36 -2.49
N ALA A 37 12.49 4.49 -1.80
CA ALA A 37 12.49 4.49 -0.34
C ALA A 37 12.97 5.81 0.23
N THR A 38 14.08 6.33 -0.29
CA THR A 38 14.64 7.60 0.15
C THR A 38 13.69 8.76 -0.09
N ALA A 39 13.07 8.81 -1.25
CA ALA A 39 12.14 9.88 -1.59
C ALA A 39 10.88 9.85 -0.73
N ILE A 40 10.32 8.67 -0.51
CA ILE A 40 9.13 8.52 0.31
C ILE A 40 9.43 8.93 1.76
N GLU A 41 10.54 8.45 2.32
CA GLU A 41 10.94 8.82 3.67
C GLU A 41 11.13 10.33 3.81
N ARG A 42 11.68 10.97 2.79
CA ARG A 42 12.00 12.39 2.84
C ARG A 42 10.79 13.30 2.65
N TYR A 43 9.88 12.95 1.74
CA TYR A 43 8.82 13.85 1.30
C TYR A 43 7.42 13.45 1.75
N ALA A 44 7.16 12.18 2.04
CA ALA A 44 5.86 11.74 2.49
C ALA A 44 5.65 12.06 3.97
N GLN A 45 4.46 12.50 4.30
CA GLN A 45 4.05 12.78 5.68
C GLN A 45 2.83 11.92 6.01
N GLN A 46 2.47 11.90 7.29
CA GLN A 46 1.35 11.07 7.78
C GLN A 46 0.06 11.27 6.98
N ASP A 47 -0.23 12.51 6.60
CA ASP A 47 -1.48 12.87 5.92
C ASP A 47 -1.30 13.05 4.41
N SER A 48 -0.17 12.63 3.86
CA SER A 48 0.09 12.75 2.43
C SER A 48 -0.84 11.86 1.62
N ILE A 49 -1.22 12.36 0.45
CA ILE A 49 -1.95 11.59 -0.55
C ILE A 49 -0.96 11.15 -1.60
N MET A 50 -0.96 9.86 -1.89
CA MET A 50 -0.03 9.27 -2.85
C MET A 50 -0.77 8.46 -3.89
N VAL A 51 -0.25 8.49 -5.10
CA VAL A 51 -0.60 7.53 -6.15
C VAL A 51 0.57 6.57 -6.27
N VAL A 52 0.31 5.28 -6.15
CA VAL A 52 1.36 4.27 -6.27
C VAL A 52 0.98 3.22 -7.29
N GLU A 53 1.97 2.78 -8.04
CA GLU A 53 1.89 1.57 -8.84
C GLU A 53 2.76 0.53 -8.14
N ALA A 54 2.21 -0.66 -7.95
CA ALA A 54 2.90 -1.67 -7.19
C ALA A 54 2.60 -3.06 -7.71
N ILE A 55 3.48 -4.00 -7.40
CA ILE A 55 3.34 -5.41 -7.73
C ILE A 55 3.07 -6.16 -6.43
N ALA A 56 2.03 -6.99 -6.41
CA ALA A 56 1.74 -7.85 -5.27
C ALA A 56 2.85 -8.89 -5.11
N ARG A 57 3.33 -9.04 -3.90
CA ARG A 57 4.37 -10.02 -3.55
C ARG A 57 3.89 -10.87 -2.40
N VAL A 58 4.32 -12.10 -2.37
CA VAL A 58 3.98 -13.04 -1.30
C VAL A 58 5.27 -13.47 -0.63
N ASP A 59 5.31 -13.32 0.69
CA ASP A 59 6.42 -13.81 1.49
C ASP A 59 5.99 -15.11 2.16
N ASN A 60 6.52 -16.22 1.65
CA ASN A 60 6.19 -17.54 2.16
C ASN A 60 6.95 -17.89 3.45
N ASP A 61 7.96 -17.13 3.79
CA ASP A 61 8.74 -17.32 5.02
C ASP A 61 8.07 -16.68 6.23
N VAL A 62 7.11 -15.79 5.99
CA VAL A 62 6.33 -15.14 7.04
C VAL A 62 4.89 -15.60 6.90
N THR A 63 4.41 -16.32 7.90
CA THR A 63 3.01 -16.74 7.97
C THR A 63 2.40 -16.10 9.20
N ASP A 64 1.11 -15.77 9.11
CA ASP A 64 0.37 -15.37 10.28
C ASP A 64 -0.12 -16.59 11.04
N ASP A 65 -0.88 -16.37 12.12
CA ASP A 65 -1.36 -17.46 12.98
C ASP A 65 -2.30 -18.44 12.27
N ASP A 66 -2.78 -18.08 11.09
CA ASP A 66 -3.68 -18.92 10.28
C ASP A 66 -2.97 -19.63 9.15
N ASP A 67 -1.66 -19.66 9.16
CA ASP A 67 -0.80 -20.23 8.10
C ASP A 67 -1.00 -19.58 6.72
N CYS A 68 -1.52 -18.35 6.70
CA CYS A 68 -1.66 -17.60 5.46
C CYS A 68 -0.34 -16.89 5.13
N PRO A 69 0.13 -16.93 3.86
CA PRO A 69 1.31 -16.19 3.49
C PRO A 69 1.09 -14.68 3.66
N TYR A 70 2.15 -14.00 4.02
CA TYR A 70 2.12 -12.53 4.12
C TYR A 70 2.16 -11.92 2.73
N VAL A 71 1.19 -11.06 2.43
CA VAL A 71 1.10 -10.37 1.15
C VAL A 71 1.44 -8.90 1.34
N TYR A 72 2.32 -8.38 0.52
CA TYR A 72 2.67 -6.97 0.51
C TYR A 72 2.82 -6.49 -0.94
N PHE A 73 2.92 -5.18 -1.12
CA PHE A 73 3.01 -4.59 -2.43
C PHE A 73 4.34 -3.86 -2.56
N ARG A 74 5.12 -4.24 -3.57
CA ARG A 74 6.38 -3.56 -3.88
C ARG A 74 6.10 -2.41 -4.83
N VAL A 75 6.45 -1.20 -4.42
CA VAL A 75 6.23 0.00 -5.22
C VAL A 75 7.16 0.01 -6.43
N THR A 76 6.57 0.17 -7.62
CA THR A 76 7.33 0.33 -8.87
C THR A 76 7.36 1.77 -9.32
N SER A 77 6.34 2.54 -8.99
CA SER A 77 6.26 3.97 -9.31
C SER A 77 5.36 4.64 -8.28
N PHE A 78 5.63 5.91 -8.00
CA PHE A 78 4.79 6.65 -7.06
C PHE A 78 4.80 8.15 -7.39
N LYS A 79 3.77 8.83 -6.88
CA LYS A 79 3.67 10.29 -6.94
C LYS A 79 3.05 10.76 -5.64
N ILE A 80 3.71 11.68 -4.97
CA ILE A 80 3.17 12.33 -3.77
C ILE A 80 2.43 13.57 -4.22
N ILE A 81 1.14 13.66 -3.89
CA ILE A 81 0.31 14.77 -4.34
C ILE A 81 0.38 15.94 -3.36
N THR A 82 0.42 15.63 -2.08
CA THR A 82 0.60 16.65 -1.02
C THR A 82 1.24 16.05 0.22
#